data_6cd0d4dc1c0471a34541b06ba4fde2fc
#
_entry.id   6cd0d4dc1c0471a34541b06ba4fde2fc
#
_cell.length_a   1.000
_cell.length_b   1.000
_cell.length_c   1.000
_cell.angle_alpha   90.00
_cell.angle_beta   90.00
_cell.angle_gamma   90.00
#
_symmetry.space_group_name_H-M   'P 1'
#
loop_
_entity.id
_entity.type
_entity.pdbx_description
1 polymer ?
#
loop_
_entity_poly.entity_id
_entity_poly.type
_entity_poly.pdbx_seq_one_letter_code
_entity_poly.pdbx_strand_id
1 'polypeptide(L)'
;MSKRHPVVAVTGSSGAGTSTVKRAFEHIFAREDIVPAVVEGDSYHRFERMPMKKAMAEALSKGENFSHFGPEANLFDKLEELFKIYGETGGGKKRYYLHSPEEAEEHNTRLGTSLEPGQFTPWEDIPEGTDVLFYEGLHGGVEGDGYNVASYADLLVGVVPITNLEWIQKIHRDNAERGYSAETIVDTILRRMPDYINHICPQFSKTDINFQRIPTIDTSNPFICRNCLLYTSPSPRDQRGSGMAGDG
;
A
#
# COMPACT_ATOMS: atom_id res chain seq x y z
N MET A 1 -3.43 5.11 -21.66
CA MET A 1 -1.99 4.97 -21.37
C MET A 1 -1.29 6.29 -21.62
N SER A 2 -0.70 6.84 -20.60
CA SER A 2 0.23 7.97 -20.74
C SER A 2 1.52 7.46 -21.40
N LYS A 3 1.84 7.94 -22.59
CA LYS A 3 3.06 7.51 -23.31
C LYS A 3 4.32 8.22 -22.82
N ARG A 4 4.21 9.30 -22.04
CA ARG A 4 5.34 10.11 -21.58
C ARG A 4 5.65 9.97 -20.12
N HIS A 5 4.63 9.82 -19.29
CA HIS A 5 4.75 9.80 -17.83
C HIS A 5 3.90 8.65 -17.27
N PRO A 6 4.39 7.41 -17.39
CA PRO A 6 3.62 6.24 -16.94
C PRO A 6 3.42 6.26 -15.43
N VAL A 7 2.27 5.73 -14.99
CA VAL A 7 1.90 5.55 -13.60
C VAL A 7 1.87 4.06 -13.28
N VAL A 8 2.77 3.63 -12.43
CA VAL A 8 2.84 2.26 -11.89
C VAL A 8 2.36 2.28 -10.44
N ALA A 9 1.29 1.57 -10.14
CA ALA A 9 0.75 1.50 -8.80
C ALA A 9 0.82 0.06 -8.25
N VAL A 10 1.39 -0.08 -7.06
CA VAL A 10 1.38 -1.33 -6.29
C VAL A 10 0.36 -1.19 -5.18
N THR A 11 -0.65 -2.06 -5.17
CA THR A 11 -1.71 -2.06 -4.16
C THR A 11 -1.75 -3.38 -3.39
N GLY A 12 -1.98 -3.29 -2.10
CA GLY A 12 -2.11 -4.44 -1.21
C GLY A 12 -2.29 -4.03 0.23
N SER A 13 -2.79 -4.92 1.05
CA SER A 13 -3.00 -4.61 2.46
C SER A 13 -1.71 -4.54 3.28
N SER A 14 -1.82 -3.96 4.45
CA SER A 14 -0.71 -3.90 5.41
C SER A 14 -0.32 -5.32 5.86
N GLY A 15 0.87 -5.77 5.51
CA GLY A 15 1.37 -7.13 5.76
C GLY A 15 1.34 -8.03 4.52
N ALA A 16 0.75 -7.59 3.41
CA ALA A 16 0.74 -8.35 2.16
C ALA A 16 2.14 -8.55 1.56
N GLY A 17 3.07 -7.65 1.84
CA GLY A 17 4.43 -7.68 1.30
C GLY A 17 4.64 -6.71 0.14
N THR A 18 3.87 -5.65 0.08
CA THR A 18 4.02 -4.56 -0.91
C THR A 18 5.43 -3.98 -0.92
N SER A 19 6.06 -3.83 0.26
CA SER A 19 7.47 -3.39 0.36
C SER A 19 8.46 -4.33 -0.31
N THR A 20 8.18 -5.64 -0.39
CA THR A 20 9.03 -6.58 -1.13
C THR A 20 8.91 -6.35 -2.63
N VAL A 21 7.69 -6.09 -3.10
CA VAL A 21 7.44 -5.75 -4.51
C VAL A 21 8.05 -4.39 -4.84
N LYS A 22 7.92 -3.39 -3.96
CA LYS A 22 8.60 -2.08 -4.08
C LYS A 22 10.09 -2.26 -4.31
N ARG A 23 10.79 -3.04 -3.49
CA ARG A 23 12.23 -3.32 -3.67
C ARG A 23 12.57 -3.97 -5.01
N ALA A 24 11.71 -4.87 -5.48
CA ALA A 24 11.92 -5.47 -6.81
C ALA A 24 11.83 -4.42 -7.92
N PHE A 25 10.87 -3.50 -7.84
CA PHE A 25 10.77 -2.39 -8.79
C PHE A 25 11.96 -1.42 -8.66
N GLU A 26 12.43 -1.11 -7.46
CA GLU A 26 13.63 -0.29 -7.24
C GLU A 26 14.85 -0.89 -7.94
N HIS A 27 15.04 -2.21 -7.87
CA HIS A 27 16.11 -2.89 -8.61
C HIS A 27 15.92 -2.83 -10.13
N ILE A 28 14.68 -2.94 -10.62
CA ILE A 28 14.38 -2.80 -12.04
C ILE A 28 14.69 -1.38 -12.50
N PHE A 29 14.22 -0.36 -11.77
CA PHE A 29 14.45 1.02 -12.10
C PHE A 29 15.94 1.37 -12.15
N ALA A 30 16.69 0.92 -11.12
CA ALA A 30 18.14 1.15 -11.08
C ALA A 30 18.90 0.45 -12.23
N ARG A 31 18.45 -0.74 -12.66
CA ARG A 31 19.07 -1.47 -13.77
C ARG A 31 18.79 -0.83 -15.13
N GLU A 32 17.60 -0.27 -15.29
CA GLU A 32 17.15 0.31 -16.55
C GLU A 32 17.35 1.85 -16.61
N ASP A 33 18.09 2.42 -15.64
CA ASP A 33 18.34 3.87 -15.51
C ASP A 33 17.06 4.72 -15.48
N ILE A 34 15.99 4.19 -14.86
CA ILE A 34 14.69 4.86 -14.69
C ILE A 34 14.70 5.65 -13.39
N VAL A 35 14.31 6.91 -13.43
CA VAL A 35 14.17 7.79 -12.26
C VAL A 35 12.71 7.83 -11.79
N PRO A 36 12.32 7.10 -10.70
CA PRO A 36 10.95 7.10 -10.24
C PRO A 36 10.61 8.31 -9.36
N ALA A 37 9.41 8.87 -9.54
CA ALA A 37 8.74 9.66 -8.53
C ALA A 37 8.04 8.70 -7.54
N VAL A 38 8.67 8.41 -6.41
CA VAL A 38 8.11 7.48 -5.41
C VAL A 38 7.09 8.20 -4.55
N VAL A 39 5.91 7.57 -4.41
CA VAL A 39 4.80 8.05 -3.58
C VAL A 39 4.26 6.92 -2.72
N GLU A 40 4.22 7.15 -1.41
CA GLU A 40 3.70 6.20 -0.44
C GLU A 40 2.24 6.50 -0.11
N GLY A 41 1.40 5.47 -0.11
CA GLY A 41 -0.05 5.59 0.05
C GLY A 41 -0.48 6.19 1.38
N ASP A 42 0.28 5.94 2.46
CA ASP A 42 0.00 6.49 3.78
C ASP A 42 0.08 8.03 3.80
N SER A 43 0.78 8.64 2.85
CA SER A 43 0.82 10.10 2.67
C SER A 43 -0.53 10.70 2.23
N TYR A 44 -1.44 9.86 1.73
CA TYR A 44 -2.79 10.27 1.32
C TYR A 44 -3.88 10.00 2.37
N HIS A 45 -3.51 9.64 3.60
CA HIS A 45 -4.46 9.69 4.71
C HIS A 45 -4.94 11.13 4.95
N ARG A 46 -6.22 11.27 5.33
CA ARG A 46 -6.81 12.58 5.64
C ARG A 46 -6.35 13.13 6.98
N PHE A 47 -6.07 12.24 7.93
CA PHE A 47 -5.77 12.59 9.31
C PHE A 47 -4.38 12.11 9.72
N GLU A 48 -3.70 12.91 10.50
CA GLU A 48 -2.53 12.51 11.27
C GLU A 48 -2.90 11.46 12.32
N ARG A 49 -1.90 10.81 12.92
CA ARG A 49 -2.09 9.66 13.84
C ARG A 49 -3.05 9.96 15.00
N MET A 50 -2.88 11.10 15.66
CA MET A 50 -3.71 11.42 16.83
C MET A 50 -5.13 11.86 16.44
N PRO A 51 -5.34 12.77 15.46
CA PRO A 51 -6.65 13.07 14.93
C PRO A 51 -7.41 11.84 14.40
N MET A 52 -6.72 10.90 13.72
CA MET A 52 -7.32 9.65 13.25
C MET A 52 -7.85 8.81 14.41
N LYS A 53 -7.05 8.63 15.46
CA LYS A 53 -7.49 7.89 16.66
C LYS A 53 -8.71 8.54 17.31
N LYS A 54 -8.75 9.87 17.36
CA LYS A 54 -9.87 10.62 17.91
C LYS A 54 -11.13 10.43 17.07
N ALA A 55 -11.05 10.59 15.75
CA ALA A 55 -12.19 10.40 14.83
C ALA A 55 -12.77 8.98 14.94
N MET A 56 -11.92 7.97 14.99
CA MET A 56 -12.36 6.57 15.18
C MET A 56 -13.04 6.34 16.53
N ALA A 57 -12.52 6.94 17.62
CA ALA A 57 -13.13 6.82 18.94
C ALA A 57 -14.50 7.53 19.03
N GLU A 58 -14.61 8.70 18.40
CA GLU A 58 -15.87 9.47 18.32
C GLU A 58 -16.95 8.70 17.53
N ALA A 59 -16.60 8.14 16.37
CA ALA A 59 -17.51 7.32 15.59
C ALA A 59 -17.98 6.08 16.39
N LEU A 60 -17.04 5.39 17.02
CA LEU A 60 -17.36 4.23 17.85
C LEU A 60 -18.32 4.58 18.99
N SER A 61 -18.13 5.74 19.65
CA SER A 61 -19.02 6.20 20.72
C SER A 61 -20.45 6.48 20.26
N LYS A 62 -20.65 6.76 18.98
CA LYS A 62 -21.94 6.98 18.32
C LYS A 62 -22.53 5.71 17.70
N GLY A 63 -21.80 4.58 17.76
CA GLY A 63 -22.20 3.35 17.07
C GLY A 63 -22.04 3.42 15.54
N GLU A 64 -21.26 4.38 15.06
CA GLU A 64 -20.93 4.57 13.64
C GLU A 64 -19.67 3.79 13.27
N ASN A 65 -19.60 3.29 12.04
CA ASN A 65 -18.38 2.69 11.52
C ASN A 65 -17.54 3.78 10.83
N PHE A 66 -16.32 3.99 11.32
CA PHE A 66 -15.32 4.83 10.68
C PHE A 66 -14.24 3.94 10.08
N SER A 67 -14.26 3.75 8.77
CA SER A 67 -13.28 2.90 8.10
C SER A 67 -11.95 3.61 7.91
N HIS A 68 -10.87 2.99 8.42
CA HIS A 68 -9.51 3.44 8.13
C HIS A 68 -9.15 3.29 6.63
N PHE A 69 -9.86 2.42 5.90
CA PHE A 69 -9.62 2.14 4.50
C PHE A 69 -10.59 2.88 3.57
N GLY A 70 -11.59 3.55 4.12
CA GLY A 70 -12.63 4.24 3.36
C GLY A 70 -12.27 5.68 2.98
N PRO A 71 -13.15 6.32 2.19
CA PRO A 71 -12.96 7.68 1.72
C PRO A 71 -13.01 8.74 2.85
N GLU A 72 -13.64 8.42 3.97
CA GLU A 72 -13.68 9.29 5.14
C GLU A 72 -12.29 9.48 5.78
N ALA A 73 -11.42 8.47 5.69
CA ALA A 73 -10.07 8.46 6.23
C ALA A 73 -9.00 8.81 5.22
N ASN A 74 -9.31 8.84 3.93
CA ASN A 74 -8.33 8.97 2.86
C ASN A 74 -8.71 10.06 1.85
N LEU A 75 -7.72 10.60 1.17
CA LEU A 75 -7.85 11.66 0.15
C LEU A 75 -7.81 11.02 -1.25
N PHE A 76 -8.83 10.21 -1.59
CA PHE A 76 -8.87 9.51 -2.88
C PHE A 76 -8.99 10.45 -4.07
N ASP A 77 -9.68 11.57 -3.90
CA ASP A 77 -9.77 12.67 -4.85
C ASP A 77 -8.39 13.24 -5.21
N LYS A 78 -7.54 13.44 -4.20
CA LYS A 78 -6.18 13.94 -4.42
C LYS A 78 -5.23 12.87 -4.97
N LEU A 79 -5.44 11.62 -4.63
CA LEU A 79 -4.67 10.52 -5.20
C LEU A 79 -5.00 10.34 -6.69
N GLU A 80 -6.28 10.43 -7.05
CA GLU A 80 -6.72 10.44 -8.44
C GLU A 80 -6.14 11.63 -9.21
N GLU A 81 -6.25 12.84 -8.62
CA GLU A 81 -5.67 14.06 -9.19
C GLU A 81 -4.17 13.91 -9.46
N LEU A 82 -3.42 13.32 -8.53
CA LEU A 82 -1.99 13.05 -8.71
C LEU A 82 -1.74 12.13 -9.91
N PHE A 83 -2.42 10.97 -9.97
CA PHE A 83 -2.19 10.02 -11.06
C PHE A 83 -2.50 10.64 -12.42
N LYS A 84 -3.61 11.39 -12.49
CA LYS A 84 -4.02 12.11 -13.70
C LYS A 84 -2.99 13.16 -14.11
N ILE A 85 -2.64 14.09 -13.20
CA ILE A 85 -1.71 15.20 -13.50
C ILE A 85 -0.34 14.66 -13.88
N TYR A 86 0.16 13.65 -13.14
CA TYR A 86 1.46 13.06 -13.47
C TYR A 86 1.43 12.42 -14.85
N GLY A 87 0.40 11.65 -15.17
CA GLY A 87 0.26 11.03 -16.50
C GLY A 87 0.21 12.03 -17.65
N GLU A 88 -0.31 13.24 -17.40
CA GLU A 88 -0.40 14.31 -18.38
C GLU A 88 0.89 15.15 -18.48
N THR A 89 1.55 15.42 -17.36
CA THR A 89 2.59 16.47 -17.27
C THR A 89 3.94 15.99 -16.72
N GLY A 90 4.01 14.85 -16.05
CA GLY A 90 5.16 14.39 -15.28
C GLY A 90 5.35 15.11 -13.95
N GLY A 91 4.41 15.99 -13.57
CA GLY A 91 4.41 16.75 -12.33
C GLY A 91 3.33 16.29 -11.36
N GLY A 92 3.20 17.01 -10.26
CA GLY A 92 2.20 16.76 -9.23
C GLY A 92 2.71 17.13 -7.86
N LYS A 93 1.90 16.86 -6.83
CA LYS A 93 2.27 17.13 -5.44
C LYS A 93 2.29 15.86 -4.63
N LYS A 94 3.29 15.75 -3.75
CA LYS A 94 3.42 14.66 -2.78
C LYS A 94 3.74 15.22 -1.40
N ARG A 95 3.56 14.40 -0.38
CA ARG A 95 4.03 14.63 0.98
C ARG A 95 4.44 13.30 1.58
N TYR A 96 4.96 13.29 2.79
CA TYR A 96 5.32 12.06 3.50
C TYR A 96 4.54 11.97 4.80
N TYR A 97 4.19 10.75 5.17
CA TYR A 97 3.69 10.43 6.50
C TYR A 97 4.86 9.87 7.31
N LEU A 98 5.17 10.49 8.43
CA LEU A 98 6.33 10.14 9.23
C LEU A 98 6.01 8.97 10.16
N HIS A 99 6.60 7.81 9.92
CA HIS A 99 6.32 6.60 10.68
C HIS A 99 7.16 6.50 11.96
N SER A 100 8.42 6.93 11.90
CA SER A 100 9.42 6.77 12.94
C SER A 100 10.13 8.08 13.31
N PRO A 101 10.83 8.12 14.47
CA PRO A 101 11.66 9.26 14.83
C PRO A 101 12.78 9.54 13.81
N GLU A 102 13.37 8.49 13.23
CA GLU A 102 14.45 8.59 12.25
C GLU A 102 13.97 9.28 10.98
N GLU A 103 12.80 8.88 10.46
CA GLU A 103 12.17 9.55 9.31
C GLU A 103 11.83 11.01 9.62
N ALA A 104 11.33 11.27 10.84
CA ALA A 104 11.03 12.64 11.28
C ALA A 104 12.30 13.50 11.32
N GLU A 105 13.42 12.98 11.84
CA GLU A 105 14.69 13.69 11.91
C GLU A 105 15.25 14.03 10.51
N GLU A 106 15.20 13.04 9.58
CA GLU A 106 15.63 13.23 8.20
C GLU A 106 14.84 14.35 7.51
N HIS A 107 13.49 14.25 7.55
CA HIS A 107 12.63 15.24 6.91
C HIS A 107 12.71 16.62 7.59
N ASN A 108 12.80 16.67 8.91
CA ASN A 108 12.97 17.94 9.65
C ASN A 108 14.26 18.65 9.27
N THR A 109 15.35 17.90 9.13
CA THR A 109 16.65 18.44 8.70
C THR A 109 16.54 19.01 7.28
N ARG A 110 15.89 18.32 6.36
CA ARG A 110 15.71 18.76 4.98
C ARG A 110 14.79 19.98 4.85
N LEU A 111 13.73 20.05 5.66
CA LEU A 111 12.66 21.05 5.53
C LEU A 111 12.77 22.20 6.52
N GLY A 112 13.64 22.12 7.53
CA GLY A 112 13.72 23.10 8.61
C GLY A 112 12.47 23.10 9.52
N THR A 113 11.86 21.93 9.73
CA THR A 113 10.64 21.75 10.52
C THR A 113 10.93 21.04 11.84
N SER A 114 9.90 20.84 12.67
CA SER A 114 9.95 20.11 13.95
C SER A 114 8.76 19.16 14.04
N LEU A 115 8.56 18.33 13.02
CA LEU A 115 7.47 17.37 12.93
C LEU A 115 7.79 16.12 13.76
N GLU A 116 6.74 15.48 14.26
CA GLU A 116 6.81 14.26 15.06
C GLU A 116 6.30 13.04 14.28
N PRO A 117 6.66 11.80 14.68
CA PRO A 117 6.10 10.60 14.11
C PRO A 117 4.57 10.57 14.19
N GLY A 118 3.94 10.32 13.05
CA GLY A 118 2.48 10.34 12.90
C GLY A 118 1.92 11.62 12.32
N GLN A 119 2.79 12.56 11.95
CA GLN A 119 2.43 13.79 11.24
C GLN A 119 2.80 13.70 9.75
N PHE A 120 2.30 14.65 8.97
CA PHE A 120 2.65 14.80 7.56
C PHE A 120 3.65 15.93 7.36
N THR A 121 4.54 15.75 6.39
CA THR A 121 5.29 16.88 5.83
C THR A 121 4.34 17.82 5.06
N PRO A 122 4.73 19.09 4.84
CA PRO A 122 4.05 19.93 3.85
C PRO A 122 4.01 19.28 2.47
N TRP A 123 3.00 19.66 1.68
CA TRP A 123 2.94 19.26 0.27
C TRP A 123 4.08 19.90 -0.51
N GLU A 124 4.80 19.10 -1.25
CA GLU A 124 5.89 19.52 -2.14
C GLU A 124 5.64 19.05 -3.57
N ASP A 125 6.22 19.76 -4.54
CA ASP A 125 6.13 19.35 -5.93
C ASP A 125 6.99 18.10 -6.18
N ILE A 126 6.52 17.23 -7.08
CA ILE A 126 7.33 16.12 -7.57
C ILE A 126 8.52 16.71 -8.35
N PRO A 127 9.75 16.23 -8.11
CA PRO A 127 10.92 16.72 -8.84
C PRO A 127 10.76 16.56 -10.36
N GLU A 128 11.25 17.53 -11.11
CA GLU A 128 11.32 17.43 -12.57
C GLU A 128 12.29 16.31 -13.00
N GLY A 129 12.06 15.77 -14.20
CA GLY A 129 12.95 14.75 -14.79
C GLY A 129 12.73 13.35 -14.26
N THR A 130 11.59 13.07 -13.64
CA THR A 130 11.19 11.70 -13.31
C THR A 130 10.55 11.02 -14.51
N ASP A 131 10.84 9.72 -14.70
CA ASP A 131 10.38 8.93 -15.84
C ASP A 131 9.07 8.20 -15.57
N VAL A 132 8.77 7.90 -14.29
CA VAL A 132 7.62 7.12 -13.87
C VAL A 132 7.12 7.57 -12.51
N LEU A 133 5.80 7.66 -12.32
CA LEU A 133 5.22 7.69 -10.98
C LEU A 133 5.15 6.26 -10.44
N PHE A 134 5.76 6.03 -9.30
CA PHE A 134 5.69 4.75 -8.60
C PHE A 134 4.96 4.93 -7.27
N TYR A 135 3.73 4.45 -7.23
CA TYR A 135 2.90 4.44 -6.02
C TYR A 135 2.97 3.07 -5.33
N GLU A 136 3.13 3.07 -4.02
CA GLU A 136 3.00 1.87 -3.19
C GLU A 136 2.10 2.16 -1.99
N GLY A 137 1.03 1.35 -1.82
CA GLY A 137 0.13 1.53 -0.69
C GLY A 137 -1.13 0.69 -0.73
N LEU A 138 -2.12 1.10 0.06
CA LEU A 138 -3.39 0.38 0.22
C LEU A 138 -4.40 0.65 -0.90
N HIS A 139 -4.27 1.75 -1.64
CA HIS A 139 -5.36 2.36 -2.39
C HIS A 139 -5.04 2.65 -3.86
N GLY A 140 -4.03 1.95 -4.43
CA GLY A 140 -3.62 2.18 -5.82
C GLY A 140 -4.68 1.86 -6.88
N GLY A 141 -5.67 1.05 -6.54
CA GLY A 141 -6.75 0.62 -7.43
C GLY A 141 -8.15 0.96 -6.95
N VAL A 142 -8.31 1.94 -6.04
CA VAL A 142 -9.63 2.30 -5.51
C VAL A 142 -10.52 2.97 -6.55
N GLU A 143 -11.81 2.62 -6.48
CA GLU A 143 -12.89 3.20 -7.26
C GLU A 143 -14.13 3.33 -6.36
N GLY A 144 -14.86 4.42 -6.50
CA GLY A 144 -16.08 4.68 -5.75
C GLY A 144 -16.82 5.89 -6.28
N ASP A 145 -17.81 6.35 -5.53
CA ASP A 145 -18.61 7.51 -5.92
C ASP A 145 -17.73 8.78 -5.94
N GLY A 146 -17.50 9.29 -7.15
CA GLY A 146 -16.77 10.54 -7.39
C GLY A 146 -15.26 10.40 -7.48
N TYR A 147 -14.70 9.18 -7.49
CA TYR A 147 -13.27 8.93 -7.74
C TYR A 147 -13.02 7.58 -8.43
N ASN A 148 -11.99 7.51 -9.29
CA ASN A 148 -11.52 6.28 -9.92
C ASN A 148 -10.01 6.32 -10.14
N VAL A 149 -9.24 6.04 -9.10
CA VAL A 149 -7.78 6.03 -9.13
C VAL A 149 -7.26 4.97 -10.11
N ALA A 150 -7.89 3.78 -10.13
CA ALA A 150 -7.49 2.68 -11.00
C ALA A 150 -7.44 3.06 -12.47
N SER A 151 -8.30 3.98 -12.94
CA SER A 151 -8.38 4.36 -14.34
C SER A 151 -7.18 5.14 -14.86
N TYR A 152 -6.37 5.70 -13.96
CA TYR A 152 -5.18 6.49 -14.29
C TYR A 152 -3.86 5.73 -14.07
N ALA A 153 -3.90 4.50 -13.60
CA ALA A 153 -2.72 3.64 -13.54
C ALA A 153 -2.47 2.99 -14.92
N ASP A 154 -1.24 3.10 -15.43
CA ASP A 154 -0.81 2.40 -16.65
C ASP A 154 -0.45 0.94 -16.36
N LEU A 155 0.01 0.66 -15.15
CA LEU A 155 0.22 -0.68 -14.62
C LEU A 155 -0.22 -0.74 -13.15
N LEU A 156 -1.24 -1.51 -12.89
CA LEU A 156 -1.74 -1.75 -11.54
C LEU A 156 -1.37 -3.16 -11.07
N VAL A 157 -0.53 -3.22 -10.04
CA VAL A 157 0.02 -4.45 -9.47
C VAL A 157 -0.62 -4.74 -8.13
N GLY A 158 -1.28 -5.88 -8.02
CA GLY A 158 -1.85 -6.39 -6.77
C GLY A 158 -0.85 -7.27 -6.01
N VAL A 159 -0.74 -7.09 -4.71
CA VAL A 159 -0.03 -8.02 -3.83
C VAL A 159 -1.05 -8.74 -2.96
N VAL A 160 -1.32 -9.99 -3.32
CA VAL A 160 -2.45 -10.78 -2.83
C VAL A 160 -1.95 -12.04 -2.12
N PRO A 161 -1.51 -11.94 -0.86
CA PRO A 161 -1.16 -13.13 -0.08
C PRO A 161 -2.42 -13.92 0.25
N ILE A 162 -2.28 -15.18 0.63
CA ILE A 162 -3.38 -15.83 1.33
C ILE A 162 -3.58 -15.13 2.68
N THR A 163 -4.83 -14.99 3.09
CA THR A 163 -5.22 -14.20 4.29
C THR A 163 -4.47 -14.64 5.55
N ASN A 164 -4.36 -15.95 5.78
CA ASN A 164 -3.65 -16.48 6.94
C ASN A 164 -2.20 -16.01 7.00
N LEU A 165 -1.53 -16.00 5.86
CA LEU A 165 -0.14 -15.56 5.75
C LEU A 165 0.01 -14.06 6.05
N GLU A 166 -0.90 -13.26 5.53
CA GLU A 166 -0.94 -11.82 5.79
C GLU A 166 -1.10 -11.55 7.30
N TRP A 167 -2.01 -12.26 7.95
CA TRP A 167 -2.23 -12.12 9.40
C TRP A 167 -1.02 -12.52 10.21
N ILE A 168 -0.39 -13.64 9.89
CA ILE A 168 0.85 -14.08 10.53
C ILE A 168 1.91 -12.98 10.44
N GLN A 169 2.14 -12.45 9.25
CA GLN A 169 3.13 -11.41 9.03
C GLN A 169 2.80 -10.13 9.79
N LYS A 170 1.53 -9.72 9.76
CA LYS A 170 1.07 -8.54 10.49
C LYS A 170 1.29 -8.70 11.99
N ILE A 171 0.93 -9.87 12.56
CA ILE A 171 1.10 -10.15 13.99
C ILE A 171 2.59 -10.07 14.36
N HIS A 172 3.47 -10.72 13.60
CA HIS A 172 4.90 -10.70 13.88
C HIS A 172 5.50 -9.30 13.78
N ARG A 173 5.20 -8.58 12.71
CA ARG A 173 5.71 -7.23 12.50
C ARG A 173 5.23 -6.25 13.60
N ASP A 174 3.93 -6.17 13.82
CA ASP A 174 3.36 -5.19 14.75
C ASP A 174 3.74 -5.51 16.21
N ASN A 175 4.01 -6.77 16.53
CA ASN A 175 4.57 -7.15 17.83
C ASN A 175 6.04 -6.76 17.96
N ALA A 176 6.88 -7.10 16.96
CA ALA A 176 8.32 -6.86 17.02
C ALA A 176 8.70 -5.38 16.87
N GLU A 177 8.04 -4.66 15.95
CA GLU A 177 8.43 -3.28 15.61
C GLU A 177 7.63 -2.22 16.36
N ARG A 178 6.38 -2.54 16.74
CA ARG A 178 5.44 -1.57 17.35
C ARG A 178 5.10 -1.89 18.80
N GLY A 179 5.53 -3.05 19.31
CA GLY A 179 5.35 -3.47 20.71
C GLY A 179 3.92 -3.80 21.10
N TYR A 180 3.00 -4.03 20.15
CA TYR A 180 1.63 -4.42 20.45
C TYR A 180 1.56 -5.90 20.87
N SER A 181 0.65 -6.24 21.81
CA SER A 181 0.40 -7.64 22.13
C SER A 181 -0.30 -8.36 20.98
N ALA A 182 -0.09 -9.68 20.87
CA ALA A 182 -0.72 -10.49 19.84
C ALA A 182 -2.25 -10.39 19.88
N GLU A 183 -2.83 -10.36 21.07
CA GLU A 183 -4.28 -10.24 21.29
C GLU A 183 -4.80 -8.91 20.70
N THR A 184 -4.13 -7.80 20.99
CA THR A 184 -4.50 -6.48 20.46
C THR A 184 -4.45 -6.45 18.93
N ILE A 185 -3.46 -7.13 18.34
CA ILE A 185 -3.31 -7.19 16.88
C ILE A 185 -4.42 -8.05 16.27
N VAL A 186 -4.70 -9.22 16.85
CA VAL A 186 -5.78 -10.11 16.41
C VAL A 186 -7.14 -9.40 16.47
N ASP A 187 -7.43 -8.73 17.56
CA ASP A 187 -8.64 -7.92 17.73
C ASP A 187 -8.77 -6.85 16.63
N THR A 188 -7.66 -6.19 16.33
CA THR A 188 -7.61 -5.18 15.25
C THR A 188 -7.86 -5.80 13.88
N ILE A 189 -7.28 -6.97 13.59
CA ILE A 189 -7.50 -7.70 12.33
C ILE A 189 -8.99 -8.05 12.19
N LEU A 190 -9.56 -8.71 13.19
CA LEU A 190 -10.95 -9.16 13.14
C LEU A 190 -11.94 -8.00 13.01
N ARG A 191 -11.73 -6.92 13.73
CA ARG A 191 -12.55 -5.72 13.65
C ARG A 191 -12.51 -5.04 12.29
N ARG A 192 -11.36 -5.11 11.58
CA ARG A 192 -11.16 -4.48 10.26
C ARG A 192 -11.51 -5.38 9.09
N MET A 193 -11.91 -6.63 9.32
CA MET A 193 -12.27 -7.55 8.24
C MET A 193 -13.36 -7.04 7.31
N PRO A 194 -14.47 -6.43 7.79
CA PRO A 194 -15.47 -5.85 6.89
C PRO A 194 -14.89 -4.75 6.00
N ASP A 195 -14.06 -3.88 6.56
CA ASP A 195 -13.41 -2.80 5.81
C ASP A 195 -12.43 -3.35 4.76
N TYR A 196 -11.69 -4.40 5.12
CA TYR A 196 -10.80 -5.09 4.19
C TYR A 196 -11.57 -5.64 2.98
N ILE A 197 -12.68 -6.31 3.23
CA ILE A 197 -13.55 -6.89 2.19
C ILE A 197 -14.14 -5.78 1.31
N ASN A 198 -14.55 -4.66 1.89
CA ASN A 198 -15.26 -3.60 1.18
C ASN A 198 -14.31 -2.64 0.44
N HIS A 199 -13.10 -2.41 0.93
CA HIS A 199 -12.20 -1.38 0.38
C HIS A 199 -10.90 -1.92 -0.24
N ILE A 200 -10.42 -3.09 0.22
CA ILE A 200 -9.16 -3.65 -0.29
C ILE A 200 -9.40 -4.71 -1.36
N CYS A 201 -10.23 -5.71 -1.04
CA CYS A 201 -10.47 -6.83 -1.97
C CYS A 201 -10.98 -6.42 -3.35
N PRO A 202 -11.89 -5.43 -3.51
CA PRO A 202 -12.40 -5.04 -4.83
C PRO A 202 -11.31 -4.56 -5.79
N GLN A 203 -10.23 -3.96 -5.27
CA GLN A 203 -9.13 -3.46 -6.07
C GLN A 203 -8.40 -4.55 -6.85
N PHE A 204 -8.34 -5.78 -6.30
CA PHE A 204 -7.65 -6.90 -6.93
C PHE A 204 -8.32 -7.39 -8.22
N SER A 205 -9.58 -7.04 -8.45
CA SER A 205 -10.25 -7.29 -9.72
C SER A 205 -9.85 -6.32 -10.83
N LYS A 206 -9.22 -5.20 -10.47
CA LYS A 206 -8.78 -4.13 -11.39
C LYS A 206 -7.30 -4.27 -11.76
N THR A 207 -6.54 -5.09 -11.06
CA THR A 207 -5.11 -5.22 -11.26
C THR A 207 -4.75 -5.93 -12.56
N ASP A 208 -3.70 -5.47 -13.22
CA ASP A 208 -3.14 -6.10 -14.42
C ASP A 208 -2.33 -7.34 -14.06
N ILE A 209 -1.59 -7.28 -12.93
CA ILE A 209 -0.76 -8.38 -12.42
C ILE A 209 -1.05 -8.55 -10.95
N ASN A 210 -1.19 -9.82 -10.51
CA ASN A 210 -1.31 -10.15 -9.09
C ASN A 210 -0.11 -11.01 -8.65
N PHE A 211 0.68 -10.50 -7.70
CA PHE A 211 1.67 -11.29 -6.99
C PHE A 211 1.02 -12.02 -5.83
N GLN A 212 0.80 -13.32 -6.01
CA GLN A 212 0.26 -14.15 -4.95
C GLN A 212 1.39 -14.75 -4.11
N ARG A 213 1.30 -14.56 -2.79
CA ARG A 213 2.23 -15.17 -1.83
C ARG A 213 1.57 -16.38 -1.19
N ILE A 214 2.21 -17.53 -1.33
CA ILE A 214 1.71 -18.82 -0.83
C ILE A 214 2.72 -19.35 0.20
N PRO A 215 2.27 -19.80 1.39
CA PRO A 215 3.16 -20.45 2.34
C PRO A 215 3.51 -21.87 1.87
N THR A 216 4.69 -22.34 2.26
CA THR A 216 5.14 -23.73 2.02
C THR A 216 4.91 -24.61 3.22
N ILE A 217 4.35 -24.10 4.29
CA ILE A 217 4.02 -24.82 5.53
C ILE A 217 2.54 -24.67 5.85
N ASP A 218 2.04 -25.49 6.77
CA ASP A 218 0.68 -25.40 7.26
C ASP A 218 0.44 -24.06 7.99
N THR A 219 -0.51 -23.29 7.49
CA THR A 219 -0.95 -22.01 8.04
C THR A 219 -2.43 -22.04 8.45
N SER A 220 -3.01 -23.21 8.68
CA SER A 220 -4.40 -23.37 9.06
C SER A 220 -4.78 -22.62 10.32
N ASN A 221 -3.81 -22.40 11.23
CA ASN A 221 -3.98 -21.51 12.37
C ASN A 221 -2.98 -20.35 12.32
N PRO A 222 -3.36 -19.20 11.73
CA PRO A 222 -2.48 -18.06 11.56
C PRO A 222 -2.03 -17.41 12.87
N PHE A 223 -2.73 -17.65 13.98
CA PHE A 223 -2.43 -17.01 15.26
C PHE A 223 -1.37 -17.75 16.08
N ILE A 224 -1.08 -19.00 15.76
CA ILE A 224 -0.07 -19.81 16.47
C ILE A 224 1.12 -20.22 15.59
N CYS A 225 1.10 -19.91 14.31
CA CYS A 225 2.20 -20.22 13.41
C CYS A 225 3.42 -19.34 13.72
N ARG A 226 4.54 -19.95 14.16
CA ARG A 226 5.74 -19.23 14.59
C ARG A 226 6.83 -19.13 13.52
N ASN A 227 6.83 -20.01 12.52
CA ASN A 227 7.86 -20.07 11.49
C ASN A 227 7.23 -20.28 10.12
N CYS A 228 7.02 -19.22 9.37
CA CYS A 228 6.53 -19.28 8.00
C CYS A 228 7.65 -19.00 7.00
N LEU A 229 7.95 -19.99 6.15
CA LEU A 229 8.69 -19.75 4.92
C LEU A 229 7.72 -19.23 3.86
N LEU A 230 8.09 -18.15 3.20
CA LEU A 230 7.27 -17.47 2.23
C LEU A 230 7.80 -17.69 0.82
N TYR A 231 6.92 -18.12 -0.08
CA TYR A 231 7.18 -18.09 -1.51
C TYR A 231 6.31 -17.03 -2.18
N THR A 232 6.90 -16.28 -3.10
CA THR A 232 6.15 -15.53 -4.09
C THR A 232 5.94 -16.44 -5.28
N SER A 233 4.68 -16.69 -5.63
CA SER A 233 4.31 -17.38 -6.87
C SER A 233 3.76 -16.36 -7.85
N PRO A 234 4.11 -16.45 -9.14
CA PRO A 234 3.42 -15.69 -10.18
C PRO A 234 1.92 -16.00 -10.16
N SER A 235 1.13 -15.07 -10.65
CA SER A 235 -0.32 -15.26 -10.76
C SER A 235 -0.66 -16.50 -11.59
N PRO A 236 -1.83 -17.12 -11.40
CA PRO A 236 -2.26 -18.26 -12.25
C PRO A 236 -2.30 -17.94 -13.75
N ARG A 237 -2.37 -16.65 -14.13
CA ARG A 237 -2.25 -16.22 -15.52
C ARG A 237 -0.82 -16.39 -16.04
N ASP A 238 0.18 -16.14 -15.21
CA ASP A 238 1.59 -16.27 -15.59
C ASP A 238 2.03 -17.74 -15.65
N GLN A 239 1.37 -18.62 -14.89
CA GLN A 239 1.61 -20.06 -14.92
C GLN A 239 1.14 -20.72 -16.24
N ARG A 240 0.23 -20.10 -16.99
CA ARG A 240 -0.19 -20.61 -18.29
C ARG A 240 0.84 -20.45 -19.41
N GLY A 241 1.84 -19.59 -19.22
CA GLY A 241 2.94 -19.38 -20.15
C GLY A 241 4.11 -20.36 -20.01
N SER A 242 4.20 -21.07 -18.89
CA SER A 242 5.21 -22.09 -18.63
C SER A 242 4.71 -23.51 -18.87
N GLY A 243 3.81 -23.68 -19.83
CA GLY A 243 3.39 -24.98 -20.32
C GLY A 243 4.61 -25.77 -20.75
N MET A 244 4.96 -26.74 -19.97
CA MET A 244 6.02 -27.69 -20.17
C MET A 244 5.91 -28.26 -21.57
N ALA A 245 6.96 -28.12 -22.33
CA ALA A 245 7.18 -29.01 -23.46
C ALA A 245 7.18 -30.44 -22.90
N GLY A 246 6.15 -31.17 -23.20
CA GLY A 246 6.06 -32.56 -22.77
C GLY A 246 7.17 -33.34 -23.40
N ASP A 247 7.75 -34.16 -22.58
CA ASP A 247 8.73 -35.17 -22.98
C ASP A 247 8.21 -36.06 -24.09
N GLY A 248 9.05 -36.17 -25.11
CA GLY A 248 9.04 -37.30 -26.02
C GLY A 248 9.89 -38.42 -25.45
#